data_bab47b685d89198e395a7df39e65160c
#
_entry.id   bab47b685d89198e395a7df39e65160c
#
_cell.length_a   1.000
_cell.length_b   1.000
_cell.length_c   1.000
_cell.angle_alpha   90.00
_cell.angle_beta   90.00
_cell.angle_gamma   90.00
#
_symmetry.space_group_name_H-M   'P 1'
#
loop_
_entity.id
_entity.type
_entity.pdbx_description
1 polymer ?
#
loop_
_entity_poly.entity_id
_entity_poly.type
_entity_poly.pdbx_seq_one_letter_code
_entity_poly.pdbx_strand_id
1 'polypeptide(L)'
;MMYAAVIPIRVALGTPDADLGEGIDQVTDQLAVVDDRTPELLDYAVSSDAAVNTVVFEITADAGDEMEVLAGAVSWVRAAIQAAGGATSGWSFGGVGNVSVELLASCC
;
A
#
# COMPACT_ATOMS: atom_id res chain seq x y z
N MET A 1 -12.23 -2.30 15.31
CA MET A 1 -11.80 -0.89 15.17
C MET A 1 -11.28 -0.66 13.78
N MET A 2 -11.52 0.51 13.25
CA MET A 2 -11.11 0.86 11.89
C MET A 2 -9.88 1.75 11.93
N TYR A 3 -8.83 1.33 11.21
CA TYR A 3 -7.55 2.05 11.15
C TYR A 3 -7.20 2.39 9.72
N ALA A 4 -6.45 3.48 9.54
CA ALA A 4 -5.80 3.80 8.27
C ALA A 4 -4.29 3.66 8.43
N ALA A 5 -3.68 2.92 7.52
CA ALA A 5 -2.23 2.81 7.44
C ALA A 5 -1.75 3.52 6.16
N VAL A 6 -0.74 4.35 6.30
CA VAL A 6 -0.12 5.05 5.17
C VAL A 6 1.28 4.49 4.98
N ILE A 7 1.52 3.87 3.83
CA ILE A 7 2.76 3.16 3.54
C ILE A 7 3.44 3.81 2.33
N PRO A 8 4.54 4.57 2.53
CA PRO A 8 5.31 5.11 1.43
C PRO A 8 6.27 4.04 0.89
N ILE A 9 6.27 3.88 -0.42
CA ILE A 9 7.17 2.96 -1.13
C ILE A 9 8.05 3.77 -2.06
N ARG A 10 9.35 3.56 -2.01
CA ARG A 10 10.29 4.23 -2.89
C ARG A 10 10.31 3.58 -4.26
N VAL A 11 10.36 4.43 -5.27
CA VAL A 11 10.50 4.02 -6.67
C VAL A 11 11.89 4.43 -7.15
N ALA A 12 12.50 3.64 -8.01
CA ALA A 12 13.83 3.92 -8.54
C ALA A 12 13.88 5.31 -9.20
N LEU A 13 14.97 6.04 -8.96
CA LEU A 13 15.20 7.34 -9.59
C LEU A 13 15.22 7.17 -11.12
N GLY A 14 14.61 8.13 -11.82
CA GLY A 14 14.58 8.11 -13.27
C GLY A 14 13.52 7.22 -13.88
N THR A 15 12.63 6.63 -13.07
CA THR A 15 11.50 5.86 -13.59
C THR A 15 10.59 6.77 -14.41
N PRO A 16 10.33 6.45 -15.70
CA PRO A 16 9.41 7.26 -16.52
C PRO A 16 8.01 7.28 -15.94
N ASP A 17 7.30 8.39 -16.11
CA ASP A 17 5.91 8.53 -15.64
C ASP A 17 5.00 7.44 -16.19
N ALA A 18 5.21 7.02 -17.44
CA ALA A 18 4.41 5.95 -18.04
C ALA A 18 4.61 4.62 -17.31
N ASP A 19 5.86 4.30 -16.95
CA ASP A 19 6.16 3.06 -16.21
C ASP A 19 5.63 3.11 -14.78
N LEU A 20 5.71 4.29 -14.16
CA LEU A 20 5.14 4.50 -12.83
C LEU A 20 3.63 4.31 -12.85
N GLY A 21 2.94 4.89 -13.84
CA GLY A 21 1.50 4.74 -14.00
C GLY A 21 1.08 3.29 -14.22
N GLU A 22 1.84 2.56 -15.04
CA GLU A 22 1.59 1.13 -15.27
C GLU A 22 1.76 0.33 -13.98
N GLY A 23 2.82 0.61 -13.23
CA GLY A 23 3.06 -0.06 -11.95
C GLY A 23 1.93 0.19 -10.97
N ILE A 24 1.45 1.43 -10.86
CA ILE A 24 0.32 1.78 -10.00
C ILE A 24 -0.94 1.04 -10.42
N ASP A 25 -1.25 0.99 -11.71
CA ASP A 25 -2.42 0.27 -12.23
C ASP A 25 -2.34 -1.22 -11.90
N GLN A 26 -1.20 -1.85 -12.12
CA GLN A 26 -1.00 -3.27 -11.84
C GLN A 26 -1.13 -3.58 -10.35
N VAL A 27 -0.54 -2.75 -9.50
CA VAL A 27 -0.62 -2.93 -8.05
C VAL A 27 -2.04 -2.72 -7.56
N THR A 28 -2.75 -1.74 -8.10
CA THR A 28 -4.15 -1.48 -7.75
C THR A 28 -5.02 -2.69 -8.09
N ASP A 29 -4.81 -3.30 -9.25
CA ASP A 29 -5.52 -4.51 -9.65
C ASP A 29 -5.24 -5.68 -8.68
N GLN A 30 -3.98 -5.82 -8.25
CA GLN A 30 -3.61 -6.86 -7.28
C GLN A 30 -4.18 -6.61 -5.90
N LEU A 31 -4.28 -5.35 -5.48
CA LEU A 31 -4.96 -5.00 -4.23
C LEU A 31 -6.43 -5.34 -4.27
N ALA A 32 -7.09 -5.19 -5.43
CA ALA A 32 -8.48 -5.62 -5.59
C ALA A 32 -8.64 -7.13 -5.36
N VAL A 33 -7.67 -7.93 -5.82
CA VAL A 33 -7.66 -9.38 -5.58
C VAL A 33 -7.49 -9.69 -4.09
N VAL A 34 -6.60 -8.96 -3.41
CA VAL A 34 -6.39 -9.11 -1.97
C VAL A 34 -7.66 -8.72 -1.21
N ASP A 35 -8.30 -7.62 -1.60
CA ASP A 35 -9.55 -7.15 -1.00
C ASP A 35 -10.64 -8.21 -1.05
N ASP A 36 -10.80 -8.88 -2.18
CA ASP A 36 -11.79 -9.94 -2.36
C ASP A 36 -11.58 -11.13 -1.41
N ARG A 37 -10.34 -11.34 -0.96
CA ARG A 37 -9.96 -12.47 -0.10
C ARG A 37 -9.79 -12.11 1.37
N THR A 38 -9.85 -10.83 1.68
CA THR A 38 -9.46 -10.32 3.00
C THR A 38 -10.56 -9.44 3.56
N PRO A 39 -11.48 -10.01 4.36
CA PRO A 39 -12.59 -9.23 4.92
C PRO A 39 -12.14 -8.05 5.78
N GLU A 40 -10.96 -8.12 6.38
CA GLU A 40 -10.39 -7.05 7.21
C GLU A 40 -9.97 -5.83 6.41
N LEU A 41 -9.67 -5.99 5.13
CA LEU A 41 -9.31 -4.88 4.23
C LEU A 41 -10.59 -4.19 3.77
N LEU A 42 -10.83 -2.98 4.27
CA LEU A 42 -12.08 -2.26 4.02
C LEU A 42 -11.98 -1.35 2.81
N ASP A 43 -10.83 -0.72 2.61
CA ASP A 43 -10.61 0.21 1.51
C ASP A 43 -9.12 0.38 1.27
N TYR A 44 -8.78 0.85 0.07
CA TYR A 44 -7.40 1.12 -0.29
C TYR A 44 -7.34 2.24 -1.33
N ALA A 45 -6.25 2.99 -1.32
CA ALA A 45 -5.96 4.00 -2.32
C ALA A 45 -4.46 4.00 -2.61
N VAL A 46 -4.11 4.26 -3.85
CA VAL A 46 -2.72 4.34 -4.30
C VAL A 46 -2.51 5.66 -4.98
N SER A 47 -1.51 6.41 -4.54
CA SER A 47 -1.16 7.69 -5.15
C SER A 47 0.35 7.77 -5.33
N SER A 48 0.81 8.72 -6.13
CA SER A 48 2.23 8.93 -6.36
C SER A 48 2.62 10.37 -6.10
N ASP A 49 3.86 10.55 -5.65
CA ASP A 49 4.49 11.86 -5.53
C ASP A 49 5.79 11.84 -6.31
N ALA A 50 5.74 12.41 -7.52
CA ALA A 50 6.89 12.41 -8.43
C ALA A 50 8.05 13.25 -7.89
N ALA A 51 7.78 14.24 -7.06
CA ALA A 51 8.83 15.10 -6.50
C ALA A 51 9.79 14.34 -5.60
N VAL A 52 9.31 13.27 -4.94
CA VAL A 52 10.10 12.46 -4.02
C VAL A 52 10.22 11.00 -4.45
N ASN A 53 9.82 10.68 -5.68
CA ASN A 53 9.88 9.32 -6.23
C ASN A 53 9.25 8.28 -5.30
N THR A 54 8.05 8.58 -4.82
CA THR A 54 7.37 7.76 -3.82
C THR A 54 5.96 7.43 -4.30
N VAL A 55 5.55 6.18 -4.09
CA VAL A 55 4.17 5.73 -4.23
C VAL A 55 3.63 5.52 -2.83
N VAL A 56 2.47 6.10 -2.55
CA VAL A 56 1.85 6.05 -1.23
C VAL A 56 0.63 5.15 -1.28
N PHE A 57 0.60 4.17 -0.38
CA PHE A 57 -0.52 3.27 -0.20
C PHE A 57 -1.28 3.68 1.05
N GLU A 58 -2.57 3.96 0.91
CA GLU A 58 -3.46 4.21 2.03
C GLU A 58 -4.38 3.01 2.18
N ILE A 59 -4.25 2.30 3.28
CA ILE A 59 -5.01 1.07 3.56
C ILE A 59 -5.92 1.33 4.75
N THR A 60 -7.22 1.11 4.56
CA THR A 60 -8.19 1.15 5.65
C THR A 60 -8.56 -0.28 6.01
N ALA A 61 -8.40 -0.65 7.27
CA ALA A 61 -8.61 -2.02 7.70
C ALA A 61 -9.29 -2.08 9.08
N ASP A 62 -10.00 -3.17 9.32
CA ASP A 62 -10.55 -3.50 10.61
C ASP A 62 -9.57 -4.41 11.35
N ALA A 63 -9.19 -4.02 12.55
CA ALA A 63 -8.20 -4.76 13.35
C ALA A 63 -8.43 -4.53 14.83
N GLY A 64 -7.83 -5.38 15.66
CA GLY A 64 -7.92 -5.28 17.10
C GLY A 64 -7.00 -4.20 17.70
N ASP A 65 -5.86 -3.94 17.05
CA ASP A 65 -4.89 -2.93 17.48
C ASP A 65 -4.03 -2.43 16.33
N GLU A 66 -3.19 -1.44 16.60
CA GLU A 66 -2.33 -0.80 15.59
C GLU A 66 -1.30 -1.77 15.01
N MET A 67 -0.75 -2.65 15.82
CA MET A 67 0.26 -3.62 15.36
C MET A 67 -0.35 -4.61 14.38
N GLU A 68 -1.57 -5.04 14.62
CA GLU A 68 -2.29 -5.95 13.75
C GLU A 68 -2.55 -5.31 12.38
N VAL A 69 -3.01 -4.05 12.36
CA VAL A 69 -3.26 -3.36 11.10
C VAL A 69 -1.95 -3.08 10.35
N LEU A 70 -0.89 -2.73 11.06
CA LEU A 70 0.41 -2.49 10.46
C LEU A 70 0.94 -3.75 9.76
N ALA A 71 0.93 -4.88 10.46
CA ALA A 71 1.39 -6.15 9.91
C ALA A 71 0.55 -6.58 8.72
N GLY A 72 -0.77 -6.44 8.81
CA GLY A 72 -1.68 -6.78 7.72
C GLY A 72 -1.46 -5.89 6.50
N ALA A 73 -1.43 -4.58 6.70
CA ALA A 73 -1.28 -3.62 5.60
C ALA A 73 0.05 -3.80 4.87
N VAL A 74 1.15 -3.97 5.59
CA VAL A 74 2.47 -4.22 4.98
C VAL A 74 2.45 -5.52 4.18
N SER A 75 1.85 -6.58 4.73
CA SER A 75 1.73 -7.86 4.05
C SER A 75 0.93 -7.76 2.75
N TRP A 76 -0.22 -7.06 2.78
CA TRP A 76 -1.07 -6.89 1.60
C TRP A 76 -0.38 -6.07 0.52
N VAL A 77 0.25 -4.97 0.89
CA VAL A 77 1.00 -4.13 -0.06
C VAL A 77 2.17 -4.90 -0.67
N ARG A 78 2.92 -5.64 0.14
CA ARG A 78 4.03 -6.46 -0.35
C ARG A 78 3.54 -7.52 -1.33
N ALA A 79 2.44 -8.20 -1.01
CA ALA A 79 1.88 -9.21 -1.89
C ALA A 79 1.44 -8.60 -3.23
N ALA A 80 0.82 -7.43 -3.20
CA ALA A 80 0.38 -6.74 -4.41
C ALA A 80 1.57 -6.33 -5.28
N ILE A 81 2.63 -5.79 -4.68
CA ILE A 81 3.85 -5.40 -5.40
C ILE A 81 4.52 -6.62 -6.03
N GLN A 82 4.64 -7.71 -5.31
CA GLN A 82 5.23 -8.95 -5.83
C GLN A 82 4.40 -9.54 -6.97
N ALA A 83 3.08 -9.51 -6.84
CA ALA A 83 2.18 -10.04 -7.87
C ALA A 83 2.20 -9.19 -9.14
N ALA A 84 2.47 -7.90 -9.02
CA ALA A 84 2.62 -7.01 -10.18
C ALA A 84 3.91 -7.27 -10.98
N GLY A 85 4.88 -7.95 -10.38
CA GLY A 85 6.07 -8.42 -11.07
C GLY A 85 6.92 -7.32 -11.70
N GLY A 86 7.18 -7.43 -13.00
CA GLY A 86 8.05 -6.50 -13.70
C GLY A 86 7.58 -5.05 -13.73
N ALA A 87 6.28 -4.81 -13.57
CA ALA A 87 5.73 -3.46 -13.54
C ALA A 87 6.17 -2.67 -12.29
N THR A 88 6.61 -3.37 -11.25
CA THR A 88 7.06 -2.76 -9.99
C THR A 88 8.55 -3.02 -9.72
N SER A 89 9.31 -3.37 -10.73
CA SER A 89 10.76 -3.54 -10.56
C SER A 89 11.37 -2.21 -10.13
N GLY A 90 12.22 -2.21 -9.13
CA GLY A 90 12.79 -1.00 -8.58
C GLY A 90 11.98 -0.35 -7.46
N TRP A 91 10.81 -0.88 -7.14
CA TRP A 91 10.05 -0.44 -5.96
C TRP A 91 10.62 -1.13 -4.73
N SER A 92 10.73 -0.38 -3.63
CA SER A 92 11.32 -0.93 -2.42
C SER A 92 10.62 -0.46 -1.15
N PHE A 93 10.62 -1.30 -0.14
CA PHE A 93 10.12 -1.00 1.20
C PHE A 93 11.16 -0.28 2.08
N GLY A 94 12.19 0.30 1.49
CA GLY A 94 13.23 0.99 2.25
C GLY A 94 12.74 2.09 3.20
N GLY A 95 11.50 2.54 3.02
CA GLY A 95 10.88 3.54 3.87
C GLY A 95 9.91 2.99 4.91
N VAL A 96 9.96 1.70 5.25
CA VAL A 96 9.01 1.09 6.20
C VAL A 96 8.98 1.83 7.54
N GLY A 97 10.09 2.43 7.96
CA GLY A 97 10.12 3.25 9.18
C GLY A 97 9.22 4.48 9.13
N ASN A 98 8.72 4.85 7.96
CA ASN A 98 7.84 5.99 7.78
C ASN A 98 6.36 5.59 7.68
N VAL A 99 6.05 4.34 7.91
CA VAL A 99 4.65 3.87 7.93
C VAL A 99 3.95 4.49 9.13
N SER A 100 2.79 5.08 8.88
CA SER A 100 1.96 5.64 9.94
C SER A 100 0.62 4.90 10.02
N VAL A 101 0.10 4.77 11.22
CA VAL A 101 -1.19 4.15 11.47
C VAL A 101 -2.03 5.10 12.31
N GLU A 102 -3.27 5.31 11.90
CA GLU A 102 -4.20 6.20 12.59
C GLU A 102 -5.51 5.46 12.87
N LEU A 103 -6.02 5.62 14.07
CA LEU A 103 -7.34 5.11 14.43
C LEU A 103 -8.40 6.04 13.82
N LEU A 104 -9.23 5.50 12.93
CA LEU A 104 -10.30 6.27 12.29
C LEU A 104 -11.60 6.23 13.08
N ALA A 105 -11.96 5.04 13.56
CA ALA A 105 -13.18 4.85 14.34
C ALA A 105 -13.06 3.63 15.22
N SER A 106 -13.50 3.75 16.46
CA SER A 106 -13.69 2.58 17.30
C SER A 106 -15.14 2.12 17.16
N CYS A 107 -15.35 0.81 17.17
CA CYS A 107 -16.69 0.27 17.21
C CYS A 107 -17.33 0.67 18.53
N CYS A 108 -18.46 1.28 18.44
CA CYS A 108 -19.23 1.68 19.62
C CYS A 108 -19.89 0.46 20.26
#